data_edf94c3fbacd19d8c3109c3253e9cc28
#
_entry.id   edf94c3fbacd19d8c3109c3253e9cc28
#
_cell.length_a   1.000
_cell.length_b   1.000
_cell.length_c   1.000
_cell.angle_alpha   90.00
_cell.angle_beta   90.00
_cell.angle_gamma   90.00
#
_symmetry.space_group_name_H-M   'P 1'
#
loop_
_entity.id
_entity.type
_entity.pdbx_description
1 polymer ?
#
loop_
_entity_poly.entity_id
_entity_poly.type
_entity_poly.pdbx_seq_one_letter_code
_entity_poly.pdbx_strand_id
1 'polypeptide(L)'
;MPISTVGPRILLANPDEIFARSLESILSSAGYAVLWAPTAHSALEQEHRARPDAAIIAIDLADEGGGLALCRALRRERGLSPSMPIFLTQPSAATRPQRIEALRAGADELWGQPMDPEEFSLRLAAQLRAKSDADRAREEGLLDDRSRMWNDRGLLRRAEELLSATVRDRCAIGVAVVDTDGDGRRNDWVVGDRVAKGLRRWARLSDAVGRIGTTRFGVVAPRTGRAGCARLAERLLTGIDMTFGENCSWLRVGFVAFDDASAAPAAAELVACAAHAVREGAPSAKDVRVRCWPA
;
A
#
# COMPACT_ATOMS: atom_id res chain seq x y z
N MET A 1 -16.94 13.23 0.19
CA MET A 1 -15.55 13.14 0.66
C MET A 1 -14.76 14.23 -0.02
N PRO A 2 -14.08 15.13 0.70
CA PRO A 2 -13.26 16.13 0.03
C PRO A 2 -12.08 15.42 -0.63
N ILE A 3 -11.97 15.57 -1.93
CA ILE A 3 -10.78 15.19 -2.70
C ILE A 3 -9.65 16.08 -2.15
N SER A 4 -8.66 15.46 -1.54
CA SER A 4 -7.45 16.13 -1.08
C SER A 4 -6.78 16.77 -2.30
N THR A 5 -6.83 18.10 -2.38
CA THR A 5 -6.29 18.93 -3.46
C THR A 5 -4.78 19.16 -3.33
N VAL A 6 -4.07 18.25 -2.70
CA VAL A 6 -2.60 18.29 -2.67
C VAL A 6 -2.10 17.64 -3.95
N GLY A 7 -1.43 18.39 -4.80
CA GLY A 7 -0.80 17.90 -6.04
C GLY A 7 0.20 16.76 -5.78
N PRO A 8 0.72 16.14 -6.84
CA PRO A 8 1.71 15.06 -6.70
C PRO A 8 2.88 15.48 -5.82
N ARG A 9 3.35 14.57 -4.97
CA ARG A 9 4.44 14.79 -4.02
C ARG A 9 5.77 14.40 -4.64
N ILE A 10 6.72 15.31 -4.65
CA ILE A 10 8.06 15.12 -5.22
C ILE A 10 9.06 15.09 -4.08
N LEU A 11 9.75 13.96 -3.91
CA LEU A 11 10.90 13.87 -3.01
C LEU A 11 12.11 14.52 -3.69
N LEU A 12 12.66 15.55 -3.06
CA LEU A 12 13.85 16.24 -3.53
C LEU A 12 15.02 15.97 -2.59
N ALA A 13 15.87 15.00 -2.91
CA ALA A 13 17.07 14.69 -2.14
C ALA A 13 18.27 15.44 -2.70
N ASN A 14 18.64 16.56 -2.07
CA ASN A 14 19.73 17.40 -2.52
C ASN A 14 20.39 18.11 -1.32
N PRO A 15 21.74 18.05 -1.16
CA PRO A 15 22.45 18.74 -0.08
C PRO A 15 22.58 20.25 -0.30
N ASP A 16 22.48 20.73 -1.56
CA ASP A 16 22.53 22.14 -1.89
C ASP A 16 21.17 22.79 -1.66
N GLU A 17 21.05 23.54 -0.57
CA GLU A 17 19.82 24.25 -0.21
C GLU A 17 19.41 25.30 -1.24
N ILE A 18 20.36 26.00 -1.89
CA ILE A 18 20.06 27.04 -2.87
C ILE A 18 19.43 26.41 -4.11
N PHE A 19 20.04 25.35 -4.61
CA PHE A 19 19.47 24.58 -5.72
C PHE A 19 18.11 23.98 -5.35
N ALA A 20 18.00 23.39 -4.17
CA ALA A 20 16.75 22.79 -3.70
C ALA A 20 15.62 23.81 -3.63
N ARG A 21 15.82 24.98 -3.06
CA ARG A 21 14.82 26.06 -3.01
C ARG A 21 14.44 26.60 -4.39
N SER A 22 15.43 26.72 -5.29
CA SER A 22 15.16 27.15 -6.67
C SER A 22 14.26 26.14 -7.39
N LEU A 23 14.58 24.86 -7.28
CA LEU A 23 13.79 23.80 -7.90
C LEU A 23 12.42 23.63 -7.22
N GLU A 24 12.34 23.77 -5.91
CA GLU A 24 11.09 23.80 -5.16
C GLU A 24 10.15 24.91 -5.64
N SER A 25 10.67 26.11 -5.89
CA SER A 25 9.88 27.22 -6.42
C SER A 25 9.29 26.89 -7.79
N ILE A 26 10.08 26.30 -8.68
CA ILE A 26 9.62 25.88 -10.02
C ILE A 26 8.54 24.80 -9.90
N LEU A 27 8.78 23.76 -9.10
CA LEU A 27 7.85 22.65 -8.93
C LEU A 27 6.54 23.06 -8.24
N SER A 28 6.64 23.92 -7.23
CA SER A 28 5.47 24.44 -6.51
C SER A 28 4.61 25.32 -7.41
N SER A 29 5.20 26.12 -8.30
CA SER A 29 4.45 26.90 -9.30
C SER A 29 3.71 26.02 -10.30
N ALA A 30 4.21 24.81 -10.56
CA ALA A 30 3.57 23.79 -11.38
C ALA A 30 2.54 22.94 -10.62
N GLY A 31 2.29 23.23 -9.33
CA GLY A 31 1.28 22.55 -8.51
C GLY A 31 1.76 21.29 -7.81
N TYR A 32 3.06 21.05 -7.74
CA TYR A 32 3.63 19.90 -7.01
C TYR A 32 3.93 20.25 -5.55
N ALA A 33 3.76 19.29 -4.65
CA ALA A 33 4.22 19.41 -3.26
C ALA A 33 5.64 18.83 -3.14
N VAL A 34 6.60 19.63 -2.67
CA VAL A 34 8.00 19.22 -2.57
C VAL A 34 8.34 18.79 -1.16
N LEU A 35 8.98 17.64 -1.04
CA LEU A 35 9.50 17.07 0.20
C LEU A 35 11.03 17.13 0.11
N TRP A 36 11.60 18.18 0.67
CA TRP A 36 13.05 18.35 0.63
C TRP A 36 13.74 17.50 1.70
N ALA A 37 14.82 16.87 1.31
CA ALA A 37 15.67 16.04 2.16
C ALA A 37 17.16 16.33 1.83
N PRO A 38 17.95 16.87 2.76
CA PRO A 38 19.37 17.16 2.50
C PRO A 38 20.27 15.93 2.52
N THR A 39 19.78 14.78 3.01
CA THR A 39 20.56 13.52 3.15
C THR A 39 19.76 12.33 2.65
N ALA A 40 20.42 11.21 2.35
CA ALA A 40 19.75 9.98 1.98
C ALA A 40 18.91 9.42 3.14
N HIS A 41 19.38 9.57 4.37
CA HIS A 41 18.62 9.15 5.57
C HIS A 41 17.30 9.91 5.68
N SER A 42 17.33 11.26 5.60
CA SER A 42 16.11 12.07 5.65
C SER A 42 15.19 11.80 4.45
N ALA A 43 15.77 11.48 3.27
CA ALA A 43 14.99 11.10 2.09
C ALA A 43 14.20 9.80 2.31
N LEU A 44 14.81 8.79 2.91
CA LEU A 44 14.12 7.54 3.25
C LEU A 44 13.05 7.74 4.33
N GLU A 45 13.29 8.58 5.33
CA GLU A 45 12.25 8.93 6.31
C GLU A 45 11.04 9.64 5.66
N GLN A 46 11.30 10.60 4.76
CA GLN A 46 10.26 11.30 4.00
C GLN A 46 9.48 10.35 3.10
N GLU A 47 10.16 9.42 2.45
CA GLU A 47 9.52 8.39 1.63
C GLU A 47 8.52 7.56 2.44
N HIS A 48 8.94 7.03 3.59
CA HIS A 48 8.09 6.22 4.47
C HIS A 48 6.84 6.96 4.96
N ARG A 49 6.99 8.26 5.27
CA ARG A 49 5.90 9.09 5.81
C ARG A 49 4.92 9.57 4.75
N ALA A 50 5.45 10.00 3.61
CA ALA A 50 4.67 10.77 2.65
C ALA A 50 4.38 10.04 1.34
N ARG A 51 5.09 8.94 1.02
CA ARG A 51 4.95 8.19 -0.24
C ARG A 51 4.97 9.08 -1.46
N PRO A 52 6.13 9.55 -1.90
CA PRO A 52 6.24 10.46 -3.01
C PRO A 52 5.79 9.83 -4.33
N ASP A 53 5.33 10.67 -5.25
CA ASP A 53 4.95 10.28 -6.60
C ASP A 53 6.12 10.26 -7.58
N ALA A 54 7.19 11.01 -7.27
CA ALA A 54 8.46 10.99 -7.97
C ALA A 54 9.61 11.34 -7.02
N ALA A 55 10.83 11.00 -7.40
CA ALA A 55 12.05 11.39 -6.68
C ALA A 55 13.03 12.11 -7.62
N ILE A 56 13.62 13.18 -7.13
CA ILE A 56 14.72 13.91 -7.74
C ILE A 56 15.89 13.85 -6.77
N ILE A 57 17.00 13.25 -7.18
CA ILE A 57 18.09 12.89 -6.28
C ILE A 57 19.41 13.42 -6.82
N ALA A 58 20.13 14.21 -6.03
CA ALA A 58 21.50 14.61 -6.36
C ALA A 58 22.46 13.42 -6.26
N ILE A 59 23.33 13.23 -7.26
CA ILE A 59 24.31 12.15 -7.24
C ILE A 59 25.31 12.34 -6.08
N ASP A 60 25.66 13.57 -5.78
CA ASP A 60 26.66 14.00 -4.80
C ASP A 60 26.12 14.13 -3.36
N LEU A 61 25.06 13.39 -3.00
CA LEU A 61 24.66 13.25 -1.60
C LEU A 61 25.84 12.79 -0.75
N ALA A 62 26.01 13.42 0.42
CA ALA A 62 27.15 13.18 1.29
C ALA A 62 27.17 11.83 2.01
N ASP A 63 26.06 11.10 1.96
CA ASP A 63 25.91 9.78 2.59
C ASP A 63 26.69 8.69 1.83
N GLU A 64 27.00 7.60 2.52
CA GLU A 64 27.74 6.44 1.97
C GLU A 64 27.06 5.88 0.71
N GLY A 65 27.76 5.95 -0.42
CA GLY A 65 27.26 5.52 -1.73
C GLY A 65 26.44 6.57 -2.50
N GLY A 66 26.21 7.76 -1.92
CA GLY A 66 25.61 8.92 -2.60
C GLY A 66 24.20 8.68 -3.15
N GLY A 67 23.78 9.52 -4.09
CA GLY A 67 22.47 9.45 -4.71
C GLY A 67 22.19 8.15 -5.49
N LEU A 68 23.23 7.49 -6.01
CA LEU A 68 23.09 6.18 -6.67
C LEU A 68 22.67 5.08 -5.68
N ALA A 69 23.19 5.10 -4.46
CA ALA A 69 22.80 4.16 -3.42
C ALA A 69 21.35 4.40 -2.96
N LEU A 70 20.97 5.66 -2.77
CA LEU A 70 19.59 6.04 -2.46
C LEU A 70 18.63 5.62 -3.58
N CYS A 71 18.96 5.82 -4.84
CA CYS A 71 18.18 5.38 -5.98
C CYS A 71 17.94 3.86 -5.93
N ARG A 72 19.00 3.05 -5.71
CA ARG A 72 18.88 1.60 -5.55
C ARG A 72 18.03 1.20 -4.34
N ALA A 73 18.14 1.92 -3.22
CA ALA A 73 17.34 1.69 -2.03
C ALA A 73 15.85 1.93 -2.31
N LEU A 74 15.49 3.06 -2.91
CA LEU A 74 14.11 3.39 -3.29
C LEU A 74 13.52 2.36 -4.27
N ARG A 75 14.32 1.86 -5.24
CA ARG A 75 13.84 0.79 -6.16
C ARG A 75 13.59 -0.55 -5.48
N ARG A 76 14.27 -0.82 -4.37
CA ARG A 76 14.05 -2.03 -3.55
C ARG A 76 12.91 -1.87 -2.55
N GLU A 77 12.52 -0.62 -2.28
CA GLU A 77 11.45 -0.33 -1.32
C GLU A 77 10.11 -0.84 -1.85
N ARG A 78 9.57 -1.80 -1.13
CA ARG A 78 8.35 -2.49 -1.55
C ARG A 78 7.06 -1.67 -1.35
N GLY A 79 7.15 -0.54 -0.67
CA GLY A 79 6.03 0.39 -0.42
C GLY A 79 5.76 1.37 -1.56
N LEU A 80 6.74 1.58 -2.44
CA LEU A 80 6.64 2.50 -3.56
C LEU A 80 6.05 1.84 -4.81
N SER A 81 5.42 2.66 -5.65
CA SER A 81 5.02 2.20 -6.97
C SER A 81 6.26 1.81 -7.78
N PRO A 82 6.32 0.62 -8.39
CA PRO A 82 7.40 0.25 -9.30
C PRO A 82 7.55 1.20 -10.49
N SER A 83 6.49 1.96 -10.79
CA SER A 83 6.46 2.97 -11.86
C SER A 83 6.78 4.38 -11.37
N MET A 84 7.19 4.56 -10.10
CA MET A 84 7.58 5.87 -9.59
C MET A 84 8.83 6.37 -10.33
N PRO A 85 8.77 7.52 -11.02
CA PRO A 85 9.93 8.05 -11.71
C PRO A 85 11.00 8.53 -10.73
N ILE A 86 12.26 8.19 -11.02
CA ILE A 86 13.45 8.65 -10.28
C ILE A 86 14.37 9.35 -11.24
N PHE A 87 14.60 10.64 -10.99
CA PHE A 87 15.55 11.46 -11.71
C PHE A 87 16.80 11.65 -10.86
N LEU A 88 17.96 11.40 -11.45
CA LEU A 88 19.24 11.80 -10.84
C LEU A 88 19.67 13.15 -11.39
N THR A 89 20.29 13.98 -10.56
CA THR A 89 20.85 15.28 -10.95
C THR A 89 22.31 15.36 -10.58
N GLN A 90 23.09 16.07 -11.38
CA GLN A 90 24.50 16.36 -11.12
C GLN A 90 24.87 17.79 -11.54
N PRO A 91 25.89 18.42 -10.91
CA PRO A 91 26.26 19.81 -11.16
C PRO A 91 26.97 20.06 -12.48
N SER A 92 27.23 19.05 -13.30
CA SER A 92 27.91 19.16 -14.59
C SER A 92 27.18 18.41 -15.69
N ALA A 93 27.52 18.63 -16.96
CA ALA A 93 26.96 17.91 -18.09
C ALA A 93 27.16 16.38 -17.92
N ALA A 94 26.09 15.61 -18.10
CA ALA A 94 26.14 14.17 -17.93
C ALA A 94 26.88 13.47 -19.07
N THR A 95 27.90 12.72 -18.75
CA THR A 95 28.64 11.88 -19.71
C THR A 95 27.89 10.58 -20.00
N ARG A 96 28.18 9.92 -21.11
CA ARG A 96 27.59 8.63 -21.46
C ARG A 96 27.80 7.54 -20.37
N PRO A 97 29.02 7.35 -19.80
CA PRO A 97 29.20 6.37 -18.71
C PRO A 97 28.33 6.66 -17.48
N GLN A 98 28.23 7.93 -17.06
CA GLN A 98 27.40 8.33 -15.92
C GLN A 98 25.92 8.07 -16.18
N ARG A 99 25.41 8.34 -17.38
CA ARG A 99 24.02 7.99 -17.73
C ARG A 99 23.77 6.48 -17.65
N ILE A 100 24.72 5.67 -18.13
CA ILE A 100 24.61 4.21 -18.05
C ILE A 100 24.60 3.75 -16.58
N GLU A 101 25.44 4.33 -15.74
CA GLU A 101 25.50 4.01 -14.31
C GLU A 101 24.19 4.39 -13.59
N ALA A 102 23.64 5.56 -13.87
CA ALA A 102 22.35 6.01 -13.36
C ALA A 102 21.21 5.03 -13.74
N LEU A 103 21.14 4.63 -15.01
CA LEU A 103 20.15 3.65 -15.48
C LEU A 103 20.34 2.28 -14.80
N ARG A 104 21.58 1.82 -14.59
CA ARG A 104 21.85 0.58 -13.84
C ARG A 104 21.48 0.66 -12.37
N ALA A 105 21.50 1.87 -11.78
CA ALA A 105 21.03 2.10 -10.43
C ALA A 105 19.48 2.11 -10.35
N GLY A 106 18.78 2.16 -11.49
CA GLY A 106 17.32 2.17 -11.58
C GLY A 106 16.72 3.56 -11.73
N ALA A 107 17.53 4.59 -12.02
CA ALA A 107 17.00 5.90 -12.40
C ALA A 107 16.39 5.85 -13.80
N ASP A 108 15.35 6.64 -14.02
CA ASP A 108 14.74 6.79 -15.35
C ASP A 108 15.57 7.74 -16.22
N GLU A 109 16.20 8.73 -15.59
CA GLU A 109 16.99 9.73 -16.29
C GLU A 109 18.08 10.35 -15.40
N LEU A 110 19.19 10.80 -16.01
CA LEU A 110 20.23 11.58 -15.36
C LEU A 110 20.32 12.96 -16.02
N TRP A 111 20.12 14.00 -15.22
CA TRP A 111 20.19 15.40 -15.63
C TRP A 111 21.49 16.05 -15.16
N GLY A 112 22.21 16.64 -16.13
CA GLY A 112 23.36 17.49 -15.85
C GLY A 112 22.95 18.96 -15.87
N GLN A 113 23.68 19.81 -15.14
CA GLN A 113 23.51 21.25 -15.21
C GLN A 113 24.36 21.85 -16.38
N PRO A 114 23.93 22.97 -16.98
CA PRO A 114 22.68 23.67 -16.73
C PRO A 114 21.46 22.88 -17.22
N MET A 115 20.40 22.89 -16.43
CA MET A 115 19.15 22.21 -16.74
C MET A 115 18.12 23.24 -17.22
N ASP A 116 17.49 22.99 -18.35
CA ASP A 116 16.34 23.78 -18.81
C ASP A 116 15.12 23.48 -17.95
N PRO A 117 14.57 24.47 -17.22
CA PRO A 117 13.43 24.26 -16.31
C PRO A 117 12.15 23.85 -17.03
N GLU A 118 11.93 24.34 -18.26
CA GLU A 118 10.74 24.01 -19.04
C GLU A 118 10.82 22.56 -19.54
N GLU A 119 11.96 22.17 -20.12
CA GLU A 119 12.19 20.79 -20.56
C GLU A 119 12.04 19.81 -19.38
N PHE A 120 12.64 20.13 -18.23
CA PHE A 120 12.56 19.31 -17.03
C PHE A 120 11.11 19.14 -16.57
N SER A 121 10.35 20.25 -16.47
CA SER A 121 8.95 20.22 -16.03
C SER A 121 8.07 19.40 -16.96
N LEU A 122 8.27 19.51 -18.27
CA LEU A 122 7.52 18.74 -19.27
C LEU A 122 7.84 17.24 -19.17
N ARG A 123 9.09 16.86 -18.97
CA ARG A 123 9.47 15.45 -18.80
C ARG A 123 8.95 14.88 -17.48
N LEU A 124 9.07 15.61 -16.37
CA LEU A 124 8.51 15.20 -15.09
C LEU A 124 7.00 14.97 -15.21
N ALA A 125 6.28 15.90 -15.83
CA ALA A 125 4.84 15.78 -16.05
C ALA A 125 4.48 14.55 -16.92
N ALA A 126 5.29 14.26 -17.95
CA ALA A 126 5.10 13.09 -18.80
C ALA A 126 5.29 11.78 -18.02
N GLN A 127 6.34 11.71 -17.20
CA GLN A 127 6.63 10.53 -16.37
C GLN A 127 5.60 10.32 -15.26
N LEU A 128 5.11 11.41 -14.65
CA LEU A 128 4.03 11.32 -13.65
C LEU A 128 2.72 10.83 -14.27
N ARG A 129 2.39 11.25 -15.50
CA ARG A 129 1.24 10.71 -16.23
C ARG A 129 1.42 9.22 -16.53
N ALA A 130 2.59 8.81 -17.02
CA ALA A 130 2.88 7.40 -17.30
C ALA A 130 2.79 6.54 -16.02
N LYS A 131 3.28 7.06 -14.87
CA LYS A 131 3.09 6.42 -13.56
C LYS A 131 1.61 6.26 -13.21
N SER A 132 0.83 7.35 -13.34
CA SER A 132 -0.60 7.32 -13.02
C SER A 132 -1.35 6.31 -13.88
N ASP A 133 -1.04 6.23 -15.18
CA ASP A 133 -1.66 5.27 -16.09
C ASP A 133 -1.26 3.83 -15.75
N ALA A 134 0.01 3.60 -15.40
CA ALA A 134 0.50 2.29 -14.97
C ALA A 134 -0.10 1.86 -13.63
N ASP A 135 -0.24 2.78 -12.67
CA ASP A 135 -0.86 2.51 -11.38
C ASP A 135 -2.35 2.21 -11.56
N ARG A 136 -3.07 2.99 -12.40
CA ARG A 136 -4.47 2.72 -12.75
C ARG A 136 -4.64 1.36 -13.41
N ALA A 137 -3.77 1.00 -14.36
CA ALA A 137 -3.81 -0.31 -15.01
C ALA A 137 -3.58 -1.46 -14.00
N ARG A 138 -2.76 -1.24 -12.95
CA ARG A 138 -2.59 -2.19 -11.85
C ARG A 138 -3.80 -2.23 -10.93
N GLU A 139 -4.39 -1.09 -10.60
CA GLU A 139 -5.63 -1.00 -9.81
C GLU A 139 -6.81 -1.64 -10.53
N GLU A 140 -6.86 -1.60 -11.86
CA GLU A 140 -7.82 -2.32 -12.69
C GLU A 140 -7.60 -3.83 -12.70
N GLY A 141 -6.40 -4.32 -12.35
CA GLY A 141 -6.15 -5.72 -12.03
C GLY A 141 -6.98 -6.15 -10.82
N LEU A 142 -7.30 -7.44 -10.71
CA LEU A 142 -8.08 -7.99 -9.60
C LEU A 142 -7.20 -8.55 -8.46
N LEU A 143 -5.89 -8.58 -8.65
CA LEU A 143 -4.93 -9.12 -7.70
C LEU A 143 -3.97 -8.03 -7.21
N ASP A 144 -3.62 -8.11 -5.93
CA ASP A 144 -2.53 -7.35 -5.34
C ASP A 144 -1.18 -7.92 -5.84
N ASP A 145 -0.35 -7.08 -6.45
CA ASP A 145 0.89 -7.48 -7.12
C ASP A 145 1.90 -8.14 -6.18
N ARG A 146 1.84 -7.82 -4.90
CA ARG A 146 2.80 -8.28 -3.90
C ARG A 146 2.38 -9.58 -3.24
N SER A 147 1.18 -9.58 -2.70
CA SER A 147 0.65 -10.75 -1.99
C SER A 147 0.03 -11.79 -2.92
N ARG A 148 -0.27 -11.40 -4.19
CA ARG A 148 -1.01 -12.22 -5.16
C ARG A 148 -2.37 -12.70 -4.64
N MET A 149 -2.91 -11.98 -3.66
CA MET A 149 -4.27 -12.11 -3.17
C MET A 149 -5.18 -11.17 -3.97
N TRP A 150 -6.48 -11.29 -3.80
CA TRP A 150 -7.38 -10.28 -4.34
C TRP A 150 -7.00 -8.89 -3.80
N ASN A 151 -6.96 -7.87 -4.65
CA ASN A 151 -6.95 -6.48 -4.18
C ASN A 151 -8.36 -6.08 -3.74
N ASP A 152 -8.55 -4.85 -3.30
CA ASP A 152 -9.85 -4.36 -2.82
C ASP A 152 -10.98 -4.58 -3.84
N ARG A 153 -10.75 -4.19 -5.10
CA ARG A 153 -11.71 -4.36 -6.19
C ARG A 153 -11.98 -5.83 -6.50
N GLY A 154 -10.92 -6.65 -6.54
CA GLY A 154 -11.01 -8.08 -6.81
C GLY A 154 -11.75 -8.82 -5.69
N LEU A 155 -11.49 -8.45 -4.43
CA LEU A 155 -12.19 -9.03 -3.29
C LEU A 155 -13.68 -8.67 -3.29
N LEU A 156 -14.04 -7.41 -3.57
CA LEU A 156 -15.44 -6.99 -3.66
C LEU A 156 -16.18 -7.75 -4.76
N ARG A 157 -15.61 -7.84 -5.96
CA ARG A 157 -16.19 -8.61 -7.05
C ARG A 157 -16.38 -10.08 -6.65
N ARG A 158 -15.36 -10.69 -6.05
CA ARG A 158 -15.43 -12.09 -5.60
C ARG A 158 -16.45 -12.28 -4.47
N ALA A 159 -16.58 -11.28 -3.58
CA ALA A 159 -17.59 -11.28 -2.53
C ALA A 159 -19.02 -11.24 -3.11
N GLU A 160 -19.28 -10.44 -4.13
CA GLU A 160 -20.57 -10.39 -4.84
C GLU A 160 -20.92 -11.73 -5.49
N GLU A 161 -19.95 -12.38 -6.13
CA GLU A 161 -20.13 -13.71 -6.72
C GLU A 161 -20.48 -14.76 -5.65
N LEU A 162 -19.74 -14.78 -4.53
CA LEU A 162 -19.95 -15.69 -3.42
C LEU A 162 -21.29 -15.42 -2.71
N LEU A 163 -21.64 -14.15 -2.47
CA LEU A 163 -22.93 -13.77 -1.89
C LEU A 163 -24.07 -14.25 -2.78
N SER A 164 -24.01 -13.99 -4.08
CA SER A 164 -25.04 -14.43 -5.02
C SER A 164 -25.20 -15.97 -5.05
N ALA A 165 -24.10 -16.71 -4.93
CA ALA A 165 -24.13 -18.17 -4.84
C ALA A 165 -24.76 -18.65 -3.52
N THR A 166 -24.36 -18.06 -2.37
CA THR A 166 -24.88 -18.43 -1.06
C THR A 166 -26.35 -18.08 -0.89
N VAL A 167 -26.83 -16.99 -1.48
CA VAL A 167 -28.25 -16.64 -1.52
C VAL A 167 -29.06 -17.70 -2.29
N ARG A 168 -28.58 -18.12 -3.47
CA ARG A 168 -29.23 -19.20 -4.24
C ARG A 168 -29.27 -20.51 -3.48
N ASP A 169 -28.19 -20.84 -2.79
CA ASP A 169 -28.05 -22.08 -2.02
C ASP A 169 -28.76 -22.01 -0.65
N ARG A 170 -29.31 -20.87 -0.26
CA ARG A 170 -29.88 -20.57 1.07
C ARG A 170 -28.93 -20.93 2.20
N CYS A 171 -27.69 -20.55 2.05
CA CYS A 171 -26.62 -20.83 2.99
C CYS A 171 -26.18 -19.58 3.76
N ALA A 172 -25.41 -19.78 4.81
CA ALA A 172 -24.80 -18.70 5.58
C ALA A 172 -23.63 -18.04 4.81
N ILE A 173 -23.36 -16.77 5.11
CA ILE A 173 -22.18 -16.07 4.65
C ILE A 173 -21.55 -15.27 5.80
N GLY A 174 -20.22 -15.26 5.86
CA GLY A 174 -19.48 -14.45 6.81
C GLY A 174 -18.35 -13.69 6.14
N VAL A 175 -18.06 -12.51 6.65
CA VAL A 175 -16.94 -11.67 6.24
C VAL A 175 -16.13 -11.29 7.46
N ALA A 176 -14.81 -11.44 7.39
CA ALA A 176 -13.90 -11.01 8.42
C ALA A 176 -12.88 -10.00 7.84
N VAL A 177 -12.54 -9.00 8.63
CA VAL A 177 -11.46 -8.05 8.32
C VAL A 177 -10.39 -8.18 9.40
N VAL A 178 -9.16 -8.44 8.95
CA VAL A 178 -7.96 -8.47 9.79
C VAL A 178 -7.25 -7.14 9.63
N ASP A 179 -7.01 -6.44 10.74
CA ASP A 179 -6.28 -5.18 10.77
C ASP A 179 -4.98 -5.35 11.56
N THR A 180 -3.87 -4.92 10.95
CA THR A 180 -2.52 -5.02 11.52
C THR A 180 -2.09 -3.75 12.24
N ASP A 181 -2.92 -2.72 12.28
CA ASP A 181 -2.66 -1.44 12.91
C ASP A 181 -3.56 -1.21 14.12
N GLY A 182 -3.75 -2.24 14.93
CA GLY A 182 -4.63 -2.18 16.09
C GLY A 182 -4.22 -1.17 17.17
N ASP A 183 -2.95 -0.72 17.16
CA ASP A 183 -2.39 0.29 18.06
C ASP A 183 -1.96 1.58 17.36
N GLY A 184 -2.22 1.72 16.05
CA GLY A 184 -1.91 2.91 15.25
C GLY A 184 -0.43 3.15 14.97
N ARG A 185 0.44 2.15 15.22
CA ARG A 185 1.90 2.31 15.17
C ARG A 185 2.61 1.48 14.11
N ARG A 186 1.91 0.55 13.45
CA ARG A 186 2.53 -0.43 12.53
C ARG A 186 2.00 -0.33 11.11
N ASN A 187 2.35 0.76 10.43
CA ASN A 187 2.17 0.86 8.99
C ASN A 187 3.38 0.26 8.26
N ASP A 188 3.69 -1.02 8.53
CA ASP A 188 4.84 -1.71 7.97
C ASP A 188 4.42 -2.75 6.93
N TRP A 189 4.89 -2.57 5.69
CA TRP A 189 4.65 -3.48 4.60
C TRP A 189 5.22 -4.89 4.84
N VAL A 190 6.34 -4.99 5.57
CA VAL A 190 6.96 -6.27 5.91
C VAL A 190 6.03 -7.07 6.82
N VAL A 191 5.42 -6.40 7.79
CA VAL A 191 4.40 -7.01 8.66
C VAL A 191 3.20 -7.43 7.84
N GLY A 192 2.70 -6.56 6.96
CA GLY A 192 1.59 -6.90 6.06
C GLY A 192 1.85 -8.10 5.17
N ASP A 193 3.05 -8.24 4.61
CA ASP A 193 3.40 -9.40 3.77
C ASP A 193 3.49 -10.70 4.59
N ARG A 194 3.95 -10.65 5.84
CA ARG A 194 3.95 -11.81 6.73
C ARG A 194 2.52 -12.21 7.11
N VAL A 195 1.65 -11.23 7.39
CA VAL A 195 0.22 -11.49 7.64
C VAL A 195 -0.44 -12.10 6.40
N ALA A 196 -0.18 -11.56 5.21
CA ALA A 196 -0.69 -12.12 3.96
C ALA A 196 -0.32 -13.60 3.77
N LYS A 197 0.94 -13.96 4.06
CA LYS A 197 1.39 -15.37 4.03
C LYS A 197 0.63 -16.23 5.05
N GLY A 198 0.43 -15.73 6.26
CA GLY A 198 -0.37 -16.40 7.29
C GLY A 198 -1.81 -16.61 6.82
N LEU A 199 -2.48 -15.57 6.35
CA LEU A 199 -3.86 -15.64 5.88
C LEU A 199 -4.04 -16.67 4.74
N ARG A 200 -3.16 -16.69 3.74
CA ARG A 200 -3.19 -17.68 2.65
C ARG A 200 -3.05 -19.12 3.12
N ARG A 201 -2.29 -19.34 4.18
CA ARG A 201 -2.07 -20.69 4.73
C ARG A 201 -3.25 -21.17 5.58
N TRP A 202 -3.92 -20.25 6.29
CA TRP A 202 -4.92 -20.61 7.29
C TRP A 202 -6.36 -20.35 6.87
N ALA A 203 -6.60 -19.61 5.78
CA ALA A 203 -7.89 -19.55 5.12
C ALA A 203 -8.20 -20.88 4.40
N ARG A 204 -9.47 -21.17 4.20
CA ARG A 204 -9.91 -22.33 3.42
C ARG A 204 -9.77 -22.03 1.93
N LEU A 205 -9.70 -23.08 1.11
CA LEU A 205 -9.69 -22.93 -0.34
C LEU A 205 -10.99 -22.28 -0.87
N SER A 206 -12.11 -22.46 -0.17
CA SER A 206 -13.40 -21.84 -0.49
C SER A 206 -13.46 -20.36 -0.12
N ASP A 207 -12.58 -19.89 0.75
CA ASP A 207 -12.59 -18.52 1.25
C ASP A 207 -11.90 -17.59 0.23
N ALA A 208 -12.50 -16.44 -0.03
CA ALA A 208 -11.83 -15.40 -0.79
C ALA A 208 -11.04 -14.51 0.17
N VAL A 209 -9.74 -14.36 -0.11
CA VAL A 209 -8.83 -13.57 0.73
C VAL A 209 -8.22 -12.45 -0.10
N GLY A 210 -8.31 -11.23 0.40
CA GLY A 210 -7.81 -10.04 -0.30
C GLY A 210 -7.12 -9.04 0.61
N ARG A 211 -6.26 -8.23 0.01
CA ARG A 211 -5.64 -7.08 0.65
C ARG A 211 -6.47 -5.85 0.30
N ILE A 212 -7.14 -5.26 1.28
CA ILE A 212 -8.03 -4.11 1.13
C ILE A 212 -7.41 -2.80 1.63
N GLY A 213 -6.14 -2.81 1.90
CA GLY A 213 -5.36 -1.65 2.34
C GLY A 213 -3.95 -2.04 2.74
N THR A 214 -3.17 -1.06 3.18
CA THR A 214 -1.78 -1.29 3.61
C THR A 214 -1.73 -2.26 4.79
N THR A 215 -2.63 -2.05 5.76
CA THR A 215 -2.69 -2.77 7.05
C THR A 215 -3.89 -3.70 7.15
N ARG A 216 -4.77 -3.75 6.13
CA ARG A 216 -6.05 -4.46 6.21
C ARG A 216 -6.19 -5.54 5.17
N PHE A 217 -6.79 -6.64 5.62
CA PHE A 217 -7.09 -7.80 4.78
C PHE A 217 -8.54 -8.23 5.01
N GLY A 218 -9.24 -8.55 3.92
CA GLY A 218 -10.59 -9.08 3.97
C GLY A 218 -10.60 -10.58 3.69
N VAL A 219 -11.48 -11.30 4.37
CA VAL A 219 -11.75 -12.73 4.14
C VAL A 219 -13.25 -12.91 4.01
N VAL A 220 -13.71 -13.40 2.86
CA VAL A 220 -15.11 -13.73 2.61
C VAL A 220 -15.27 -15.24 2.66
N ALA A 221 -16.07 -15.72 3.58
CA ALA A 221 -16.25 -17.15 3.89
C ALA A 221 -17.69 -17.59 3.56
N PRO A 222 -17.90 -18.27 2.42
CA PRO A 222 -19.20 -18.83 2.08
C PRO A 222 -19.55 -19.97 3.02
N ARG A 223 -20.85 -20.24 3.20
CA ARG A 223 -21.41 -21.28 4.06
C ARG A 223 -20.89 -21.20 5.50
N THR A 224 -20.69 -19.97 5.98
CA THR A 224 -20.10 -19.73 7.29
C THR A 224 -20.96 -18.70 8.04
N GLY A 225 -21.74 -19.19 9.00
CA GLY A 225 -22.57 -18.37 9.87
C GLY A 225 -21.79 -17.81 11.06
N ARG A 226 -22.49 -17.16 11.99
CA ARG A 226 -21.89 -16.41 13.10
C ARG A 226 -20.89 -17.22 13.92
N ALA A 227 -21.27 -18.42 14.38
CA ALA A 227 -20.38 -19.29 15.15
C ALA A 227 -19.18 -19.78 14.32
N GLY A 228 -19.38 -20.01 13.02
CA GLY A 228 -18.32 -20.38 12.07
C GLY A 228 -17.32 -19.26 11.85
N CYS A 229 -17.81 -18.01 11.78
CA CYS A 229 -16.99 -16.82 11.58
C CYS A 229 -16.13 -16.50 12.80
N ALA A 230 -16.65 -16.68 14.01
CA ALA A 230 -15.88 -16.57 15.24
C ALA A 230 -14.70 -17.56 15.25
N ARG A 231 -14.97 -18.85 14.93
CA ARG A 231 -13.90 -19.87 14.80
C ARG A 231 -12.92 -19.58 13.66
N LEU A 232 -13.39 -19.00 12.55
CA LEU A 232 -12.51 -18.54 11.47
C LEU A 232 -11.57 -17.45 11.97
N ALA A 233 -12.08 -16.44 12.65
CA ALA A 233 -11.30 -15.33 13.19
C ALA A 233 -10.22 -15.82 14.18
N GLU A 234 -10.59 -16.70 15.13
CA GLU A 234 -9.66 -17.32 16.07
C GLU A 234 -8.56 -18.13 15.35
N ARG A 235 -8.94 -18.92 14.34
CA ARG A 235 -7.99 -19.71 13.53
C ARG A 235 -7.01 -18.83 12.78
N LEU A 236 -7.48 -17.73 12.19
CA LEU A 236 -6.62 -16.78 11.48
C LEU A 236 -5.63 -16.10 12.43
N LEU A 237 -6.09 -15.65 13.60
CA LEU A 237 -5.23 -15.06 14.63
C LEU A 237 -4.15 -16.04 15.08
N THR A 238 -4.56 -17.25 15.49
CA THR A 238 -3.61 -18.30 15.92
C THR A 238 -2.60 -18.62 14.83
N GLY A 239 -3.05 -18.71 13.58
CA GLY A 239 -2.19 -19.01 12.45
C GLY A 239 -1.18 -17.88 12.14
N ILE A 240 -1.59 -16.62 12.30
CA ILE A 240 -0.70 -15.47 12.16
C ILE A 240 0.28 -15.42 13.32
N ASP A 241 -0.17 -15.61 14.57
CA ASP A 241 0.70 -15.70 15.75
C ASP A 241 1.81 -16.76 15.54
N MET A 242 1.44 -17.94 15.04
CA MET A 242 2.42 -18.99 14.67
C MET A 242 3.39 -18.55 13.58
N THR A 243 2.95 -17.74 12.61
CA THR A 243 3.80 -17.22 11.54
C THR A 243 4.82 -16.21 12.07
N PHE A 244 4.47 -15.48 13.12
CA PHE A 244 5.35 -14.52 13.78
C PHE A 244 6.17 -15.14 14.92
N GLY A 245 5.79 -16.31 15.42
CA GLY A 245 6.42 -16.96 16.57
C GLY A 245 6.13 -16.26 17.92
N GLU A 246 5.13 -15.38 17.94
CA GLU A 246 4.73 -14.59 19.11
C GLU A 246 3.24 -14.28 19.07
N ASN A 247 2.67 -13.90 20.22
CA ASN A 247 1.30 -13.38 20.28
C ASN A 247 1.27 -11.95 19.74
N CYS A 248 0.65 -11.78 18.58
CA CYS A 248 0.51 -10.48 17.91
C CYS A 248 -0.60 -9.64 18.57
N SER A 249 -0.36 -9.09 19.74
CA SER A 249 -1.34 -8.30 20.52
C SER A 249 -1.89 -7.07 19.78
N TRP A 250 -1.18 -6.61 18.77
CA TRP A 250 -1.54 -5.51 17.87
C TRP A 250 -2.52 -5.91 16.78
N LEU A 251 -2.68 -7.21 16.51
CA LEU A 251 -3.60 -7.72 15.50
C LEU A 251 -5.04 -7.67 16.01
N ARG A 252 -5.97 -7.28 15.15
CA ARG A 252 -7.40 -7.26 15.44
C ARG A 252 -8.18 -7.93 14.32
N VAL A 253 -9.26 -8.59 14.65
CA VAL A 253 -10.18 -9.15 13.66
C VAL A 253 -11.61 -8.71 13.98
N GLY A 254 -12.24 -8.06 13.03
CA GLY A 254 -13.66 -7.77 13.05
C GLY A 254 -14.40 -8.68 12.08
N PHE A 255 -15.60 -9.13 12.43
CA PHE A 255 -16.42 -9.91 11.51
C PHE A 255 -17.91 -9.57 11.58
N VAL A 256 -18.59 -9.86 10.50
CA VAL A 256 -20.05 -9.91 10.38
C VAL A 256 -20.44 -11.23 9.72
N ALA A 257 -21.56 -11.79 10.10
CA ALA A 257 -22.05 -13.02 9.48
C ALA A 257 -23.58 -13.10 9.54
N PHE A 258 -24.15 -13.66 8.50
CA PHE A 258 -25.58 -13.93 8.35
C PHE A 258 -25.76 -15.43 8.18
N ASP A 259 -26.60 -16.02 9.02
CA ASP A 259 -26.91 -17.46 8.97
C ASP A 259 -27.81 -17.77 7.76
N ASP A 260 -28.53 -16.76 7.24
CA ASP A 260 -29.20 -16.77 5.95
C ASP A 260 -28.66 -15.60 5.10
N ALA A 261 -27.98 -15.91 4.01
CA ALA A 261 -27.40 -14.92 3.11
C ALA A 261 -28.46 -14.03 2.42
N SER A 262 -29.73 -14.44 2.40
CA SER A 262 -30.81 -13.60 1.82
C SER A 262 -31.08 -12.34 2.66
N ALA A 263 -30.73 -12.35 3.94
CA ALA A 263 -30.81 -11.20 4.83
C ALA A 263 -29.55 -10.32 4.81
N ALA A 264 -28.51 -10.74 4.11
CA ALA A 264 -27.25 -10.01 4.06
C ALA A 264 -27.35 -8.78 3.14
N PRO A 265 -26.74 -7.65 3.52
CA PRO A 265 -26.66 -6.48 2.64
C PRO A 265 -25.69 -6.74 1.48
N ALA A 266 -25.48 -5.73 0.62
CA ALA A 266 -24.53 -5.81 -0.49
C ALA A 266 -23.10 -6.15 -0.01
N ALA A 267 -22.32 -6.81 -0.86
CA ALA A 267 -20.96 -7.27 -0.50
C ALA A 267 -20.05 -6.16 0.04
N ALA A 268 -20.13 -4.96 -0.55
CA ALA A 268 -19.36 -3.80 -0.09
C ALA A 268 -19.72 -3.40 1.35
N GLU A 269 -21.00 -3.45 1.70
CA GLU A 269 -21.48 -3.14 3.03
C GLU A 269 -21.08 -4.21 4.05
N LEU A 270 -21.10 -5.50 3.67
CA LEU A 270 -20.58 -6.58 4.50
C LEU A 270 -19.10 -6.35 4.87
N VAL A 271 -18.26 -5.99 3.90
CA VAL A 271 -16.85 -5.69 4.15
C VAL A 271 -16.71 -4.45 5.04
N ALA A 272 -17.52 -3.42 4.82
CA ALA A 272 -17.53 -2.23 5.65
C ALA A 272 -17.96 -2.53 7.10
N CYS A 273 -19.02 -3.32 7.32
CA CYS A 273 -19.45 -3.75 8.65
C CYS A 273 -18.37 -4.55 9.39
N ALA A 274 -17.70 -5.48 8.70
CA ALA A 274 -16.58 -6.22 9.28
C ALA A 274 -15.38 -5.31 9.63
N ALA A 275 -15.11 -4.31 8.80
CA ALA A 275 -14.07 -3.32 9.08
C ALA A 275 -14.42 -2.41 10.27
N HIS A 276 -15.68 -2.03 10.41
CA HIS A 276 -16.16 -1.29 11.58
C HIS A 276 -16.08 -2.14 12.87
N ALA A 277 -16.40 -3.43 12.77
CA ALA A 277 -16.32 -4.35 13.91
C ALA A 277 -14.93 -4.42 14.54
N VAL A 278 -13.87 -4.20 13.77
CA VAL A 278 -12.49 -4.17 14.28
C VAL A 278 -12.33 -3.17 15.44
N ARG A 279 -13.00 -2.02 15.35
CA ARG A 279 -12.91 -0.93 16.33
C ARG A 279 -14.05 -0.91 17.32
N GLU A 280 -15.28 -1.06 16.83
CA GLU A 280 -16.52 -0.79 17.56
C GLU A 280 -17.36 -2.03 17.85
N GLY A 281 -16.97 -3.19 17.27
CA GLY A 281 -17.70 -4.44 17.47
C GLY A 281 -17.64 -4.95 18.91
N ALA A 282 -18.66 -5.71 19.31
CA ALA A 282 -18.69 -6.39 20.61
C ALA A 282 -17.71 -7.58 20.63
N PRO A 283 -17.03 -7.88 21.75
CA PRO A 283 -16.25 -9.10 21.90
C PRO A 283 -17.13 -10.32 21.63
N SER A 284 -16.70 -11.20 20.75
CA SER A 284 -17.55 -12.33 20.27
C SER A 284 -16.88 -13.70 20.37
N ALA A 285 -15.63 -13.74 20.78
CA ALA A 285 -14.85 -14.95 20.93
C ALA A 285 -14.08 -14.95 22.24
N LYS A 286 -13.41 -16.07 22.56
CA LYS A 286 -12.53 -16.17 23.73
C LYS A 286 -11.34 -15.20 23.65
N ASP A 287 -10.90 -14.88 22.44
CA ASP A 287 -9.82 -13.93 22.22
C ASP A 287 -10.41 -12.51 22.10
N VAL A 288 -9.96 -11.61 22.96
CA VAL A 288 -10.37 -10.19 23.02
C VAL A 288 -10.07 -9.41 21.73
N ARG A 289 -9.18 -9.94 20.88
CA ARG A 289 -8.84 -9.37 19.59
C ARG A 289 -9.92 -9.61 18.53
N VAL A 290 -10.88 -10.49 18.80
CA VAL A 290 -11.99 -10.83 17.89
C VAL A 290 -13.25 -10.08 18.28
N ARG A 291 -13.81 -9.34 17.36
CA ARG A 291 -15.02 -8.53 17.54
C ARG A 291 -16.07 -8.83 16.48
N CYS A 292 -17.31 -8.78 16.86
CA CYS A 292 -18.45 -9.03 15.99
C CYS A 292 -19.26 -7.75 15.78
N TRP A 293 -19.65 -7.50 14.53
CA TRP A 293 -20.68 -6.53 14.21
C TRP A 293 -22.05 -7.16 14.43
N PRO A 294 -22.99 -6.47 15.09
CA PRO A 294 -24.37 -6.96 15.20
C PRO A 294 -24.99 -7.04 13.80
N ALA A 295 -25.52 -8.20 13.47
CA ALA A 295 -26.24 -8.47 12.21
C ALA A 295 -27.75 -8.31 12.41
#